data_4efef6de4cb337ed7ee677acf7fea671
#
_entry.id   4efef6de4cb337ed7ee677acf7fea671
#
_cell.length_a   1.000
_cell.length_b   1.000
_cell.length_c   1.000
_cell.angle_alpha   90.00
_cell.angle_beta   90.00
_cell.angle_gamma   90.00
#
_symmetry.space_group_name_H-M   'P 1'
#
loop_
_entity.id
_entity.type
_entity.pdbx_description
1 polymer ?
#
loop_
_entity_poly.entity_id
_entity_poly.type
_entity_poly.pdbx_seq_one_letter_code
_entity_poly.pdbx_strand_id
1 'polypeptide(L)'
;DRTFSGNHGRETARLLNDFTQIVNVRKIENLEEDVFSLISYGDEWTGRMNALKILYEKGNAIYETLPQEEKDAFFQMVLMKIHAAYYTNAMYYFADRSTLCEAQGKMAAAWQYTKDSRFFDDLRRKMLRYYNEVMADGKWDKMVTPEDFPPPRTAMYPACTPPLSMGRRSMIVTCFNGEEDRITFGQPGTKWLEIANAGEGRFSYEIKADPWMTLSSTAGEVETE
;
A
#
# COMPACT_ATOMS: atom_id res chain seq x y z
N ASP A 1 -1.89 3.72 32.32
CA ASP A 1 -3.18 3.98 33.00
C ASP A 1 -3.27 5.33 33.72
N ARG A 2 -2.19 6.12 33.78
CA ARG A 2 -2.19 7.46 34.40
C ARG A 2 -2.00 8.60 33.40
N THR A 3 -1.62 8.26 32.15
CA THR A 3 -1.30 9.26 31.12
C THR A 3 -2.52 9.69 30.33
N PHE A 4 -3.46 8.76 30.10
CA PHE A 4 -4.67 9.03 29.34
C PHE A 4 -5.91 8.67 30.17
N SER A 5 -6.95 9.49 30.06
CA SER A 5 -8.19 9.38 30.83
C SER A 5 -9.05 8.18 30.43
N GLY A 6 -9.92 7.74 31.31
CA GLY A 6 -10.88 6.67 31.06
C GLY A 6 -10.23 5.32 30.70
N ASN A 7 -10.74 4.66 29.65
CA ASN A 7 -10.24 3.38 29.15
C ASN A 7 -9.08 3.54 28.14
N HIS A 8 -8.76 4.77 27.73
CA HIS A 8 -7.81 5.04 26.67
C HIS A 8 -6.39 4.56 26.99
N GLY A 9 -5.98 4.60 28.27
CA GLY A 9 -4.66 4.07 28.67
C GLY A 9 -4.49 2.58 28.40
N ARG A 10 -5.55 1.77 28.61
CA ARG A 10 -5.51 0.34 28.33
C ARG A 10 -5.56 0.03 26.84
N GLU A 11 -6.37 0.77 26.08
CA GLU A 11 -6.48 0.64 24.63
C GLU A 11 -5.16 1.05 23.96
N THR A 12 -4.56 2.15 24.39
CA THR A 12 -3.24 2.60 23.95
C THR A 12 -2.15 1.56 24.20
N ALA A 13 -2.14 0.93 25.38
CA ALA A 13 -1.15 -0.10 25.71
C ALA A 13 -1.27 -1.31 24.78
N ARG A 14 -2.50 -1.76 24.49
CA ARG A 14 -2.73 -2.83 23.51
C ARG A 14 -2.29 -2.43 22.10
N LEU A 15 -2.68 -1.25 21.66
CA LEU A 15 -2.30 -0.72 20.34
C LEU A 15 -0.78 -0.66 20.17
N LEU A 16 -0.04 -0.19 21.18
CA LEU A 16 1.42 -0.14 21.16
C LEU A 16 2.07 -1.53 21.19
N ASN A 17 1.47 -2.48 21.91
CA ASN A 17 1.96 -3.86 21.90
C ASN A 17 1.82 -4.47 20.50
N ASP A 18 0.65 -4.35 19.88
CA ASP A 18 0.40 -4.87 18.54
C ASP A 18 1.30 -4.20 17.50
N PHE A 19 1.48 -2.87 17.60
CA PHE A 19 2.43 -2.10 16.79
C PHE A 19 3.86 -2.64 16.92
N THR A 20 4.32 -2.86 18.14
CA THR A 20 5.68 -3.35 18.41
C THR A 20 5.92 -4.72 17.79
N GLN A 21 4.93 -5.62 17.82
CA GLN A 21 5.03 -6.93 17.18
C GLN A 21 5.23 -6.84 15.66
N ILE A 22 4.52 -5.94 15.01
CA ILE A 22 4.63 -5.76 13.55
C ILE A 22 5.97 -5.11 13.16
N VAL A 23 6.38 -4.05 13.86
CA VAL A 23 7.59 -3.30 13.49
C VAL A 23 8.88 -4.02 13.90
N ASN A 24 8.84 -4.93 14.87
CA ASN A 24 10.00 -5.74 15.24
C ASN A 24 10.39 -6.77 14.17
N VAL A 25 9.48 -7.17 13.29
CA VAL A 25 9.81 -8.01 12.14
C VAL A 25 10.76 -7.27 11.19
N ARG A 26 10.45 -6.01 10.89
CA ARG A 26 11.32 -5.13 10.11
C ARG A 26 11.07 -3.69 10.56
N LYS A 27 12.09 -3.02 11.04
CA LYS A 27 12.04 -1.62 11.45
C LYS A 27 11.91 -0.72 10.24
N ILE A 28 11.21 0.42 10.38
CA ILE A 28 10.95 1.34 9.27
C ILE A 28 12.22 1.94 8.68
N GLU A 29 13.24 2.19 9.50
CA GLU A 29 14.54 2.69 9.06
C GLU A 29 15.37 1.68 8.25
N ASN A 30 14.93 0.42 8.23
CA ASN A 30 15.55 -0.67 7.47
C ASN A 30 14.66 -1.15 6.32
N LEU A 31 13.57 -0.43 6.02
CA LEU A 31 12.76 -0.72 4.85
C LEU A 31 13.50 -0.31 3.58
N GLU A 32 13.36 -1.11 2.60
CA GLU A 32 13.86 -0.92 1.24
C GLU A 32 12.92 -1.65 0.28
N GLU A 33 13.11 -1.48 -1.00
CA GLU A 33 12.35 -2.18 -2.03
C GLU A 33 12.58 -3.68 -1.95
N ASP A 34 11.56 -4.47 -2.33
CA ASP A 34 11.60 -5.94 -2.42
C ASP A 34 11.96 -6.68 -1.12
N VAL A 35 11.70 -6.07 0.04
CA VAL A 35 11.95 -6.68 1.36
C VAL A 35 10.92 -7.72 1.73
N PHE A 36 9.68 -7.52 1.30
CA PHE A 36 8.56 -8.43 1.51
C PHE A 36 8.00 -8.89 0.17
N SER A 37 7.55 -10.13 0.10
CA SER A 37 7.05 -10.68 -1.15
C SER A 37 5.60 -10.29 -1.43
N LEU A 38 5.33 -9.88 -2.67
CA LEU A 38 3.97 -9.66 -3.20
C LEU A 38 3.33 -10.93 -3.78
N ILE A 39 4.13 -11.98 -4.03
CA ILE A 39 3.68 -13.18 -4.74
C ILE A 39 3.94 -14.48 -3.97
N SER A 40 4.74 -14.42 -2.92
CA SER A 40 5.10 -15.58 -2.11
C SER A 40 4.63 -15.42 -0.67
N TYR A 41 4.67 -16.49 0.09
CA TYR A 41 4.32 -16.51 1.52
C TYR A 41 2.91 -15.99 1.82
N GLY A 42 1.95 -16.23 0.91
CA GLY A 42 0.57 -15.78 1.05
C GLY A 42 0.39 -14.27 0.86
N ASP A 43 1.18 -13.64 0.00
CA ASP A 43 1.24 -12.20 -0.19
C ASP A 43 1.59 -11.48 1.13
N GLU A 44 2.81 -11.72 1.58
CA GLU A 44 3.34 -11.22 2.85
C GLU A 44 3.22 -9.69 2.95
N TRP A 45 3.49 -8.98 1.86
CA TRP A 45 3.44 -7.53 1.81
C TRP A 45 2.02 -7.00 2.10
N THR A 46 1.02 -7.53 1.41
CA THR A 46 -0.39 -7.13 1.62
C THR A 46 -0.87 -7.48 3.03
N GLY A 47 -0.46 -8.64 3.55
CA GLY A 47 -0.74 -9.03 4.93
C GLY A 47 -0.20 -8.01 5.95
N ARG A 48 1.05 -7.57 5.77
CA ARG A 48 1.68 -6.53 6.60
C ARG A 48 0.96 -5.19 6.48
N MET A 49 0.61 -4.77 5.26
CA MET A 49 -0.10 -3.51 5.04
C MET A 49 -1.48 -3.49 5.70
N ASN A 50 -2.23 -4.59 5.60
CA ASN A 50 -3.52 -4.72 6.26
C ASN A 50 -3.40 -4.62 7.80
N ALA A 51 -2.39 -5.28 8.39
CA ALA A 51 -2.14 -5.18 9.82
C ALA A 51 -1.81 -3.73 10.26
N LEU A 52 -0.95 -3.04 9.54
CA LEU A 52 -0.62 -1.63 9.80
C LEU A 52 -1.82 -0.69 9.61
N LYS A 53 -2.65 -0.93 8.60
CA LYS A 53 -3.88 -0.18 8.36
C LYS A 53 -4.86 -0.28 9.54
N ILE A 54 -5.04 -1.47 10.08
CA ILE A 54 -5.87 -1.69 11.28
C ILE A 54 -5.36 -0.86 12.47
N LEU A 55 -4.04 -0.83 12.67
CA LEU A 55 -3.45 -0.02 13.76
C LEU A 55 -3.61 1.48 13.50
N TYR A 56 -3.45 1.92 12.26
CA TYR A 56 -3.68 3.30 11.85
C TYR A 56 -5.12 3.73 12.13
N GLU A 57 -6.11 2.94 11.72
CA GLU A 57 -7.52 3.22 11.95
C GLU A 57 -7.87 3.24 13.45
N LYS A 58 -7.40 2.26 14.24
CA LYS A 58 -7.59 2.22 15.68
C LYS A 58 -6.94 3.41 16.39
N GLY A 59 -5.72 3.77 16.00
CA GLY A 59 -4.99 4.90 16.58
C GLY A 59 -5.74 6.23 16.35
N ASN A 60 -6.22 6.45 15.13
CA ASN A 60 -7.02 7.62 14.81
C ASN A 60 -8.35 7.65 15.58
N ALA A 61 -9.04 6.51 15.68
CA ALA A 61 -10.28 6.41 16.43
C ALA A 61 -10.11 6.77 17.93
N ILE A 62 -9.01 6.33 18.55
CA ILE A 62 -8.69 6.74 19.93
C ILE A 62 -8.42 8.26 19.97
N TYR A 63 -7.60 8.78 19.07
CA TYR A 63 -7.24 10.20 19.02
C TYR A 63 -8.46 11.13 18.93
N GLU A 64 -9.45 10.76 18.12
CA GLU A 64 -10.68 11.57 17.96
C GLU A 64 -11.50 11.67 19.25
N THR A 65 -11.46 10.65 20.12
CA THR A 65 -12.21 10.59 21.35
C THR A 65 -11.48 11.16 22.57
N LEU A 66 -10.17 11.46 22.43
CA LEU A 66 -9.39 12.04 23.52
C LEU A 66 -9.78 13.50 23.82
N PRO A 67 -9.70 13.92 25.11
CA PRO A 67 -9.72 15.32 25.48
C PRO A 67 -8.62 16.11 24.77
N GLN A 68 -8.89 17.40 24.49
CA GLN A 68 -7.95 18.22 23.71
C GLN A 68 -6.58 18.34 24.37
N GLU A 69 -6.52 18.38 25.69
CA GLU A 69 -5.29 18.45 26.48
C GLU A 69 -4.42 17.18 26.42
N GLU A 70 -5.00 16.05 26.00
CA GLU A 70 -4.28 14.79 25.89
C GLU A 70 -3.81 14.51 24.44
N LYS A 71 -4.36 15.23 23.45
CA LYS A 71 -4.15 14.96 22.01
C LYS A 71 -2.69 15.09 21.59
N ASP A 72 -1.99 16.13 22.01
CA ASP A 72 -0.59 16.35 21.65
C ASP A 72 0.31 15.24 22.23
N ALA A 73 0.07 14.86 23.50
CA ALA A 73 0.81 13.78 24.13
C ALA A 73 0.56 12.43 23.42
N PHE A 74 -0.69 12.14 23.07
CA PHE A 74 -1.03 10.92 22.35
C PHE A 74 -0.43 10.92 20.95
N PHE A 75 -0.51 12.03 20.23
CA PHE A 75 0.09 12.13 18.91
C PHE A 75 1.60 11.84 18.97
N GLN A 76 2.33 12.52 19.85
CA GLN A 76 3.78 12.36 19.98
C GLN A 76 4.19 10.94 20.39
N MET A 77 3.52 10.37 21.38
CA MET A 77 3.92 9.09 21.98
C MET A 77 3.49 7.88 21.15
N VAL A 78 2.38 7.98 20.44
CA VAL A 78 1.67 6.86 19.83
C VAL A 78 1.42 7.07 18.34
N LEU A 79 0.62 8.08 18.00
CA LEU A 79 0.03 8.18 16.69
C LEU A 79 1.06 8.49 15.61
N MET A 80 2.02 9.36 15.88
CA MET A 80 3.12 9.69 14.97
C MET A 80 3.91 8.44 14.56
N LYS A 81 4.20 7.54 15.51
CA LYS A 81 4.94 6.30 15.22
C LYS A 81 4.15 5.36 14.31
N ILE A 82 2.85 5.23 14.58
CA ILE A 82 1.95 4.40 13.78
C ILE A 82 1.79 4.98 12.37
N HIS A 83 1.57 6.29 12.27
CA HIS A 83 1.49 6.98 10.98
C HIS A 83 2.79 6.86 10.19
N ALA A 84 3.93 7.09 10.82
CA ALA A 84 5.23 6.94 10.19
C ALA A 84 5.43 5.53 9.63
N ALA A 85 5.11 4.50 10.43
CA ALA A 85 5.21 3.13 10.00
C ALA A 85 4.23 2.81 8.84
N TYR A 86 2.97 3.22 8.96
CA TYR A 86 1.97 2.97 7.93
C TYR A 86 2.32 3.66 6.62
N TYR A 87 2.63 4.96 6.64
CA TYR A 87 2.94 5.71 5.43
C TYR A 87 4.24 5.25 4.77
N THR A 88 5.28 4.95 5.54
CA THR A 88 6.53 4.47 4.97
C THR A 88 6.38 3.07 4.36
N ASN A 89 5.69 2.16 5.06
CA ASN A 89 5.41 0.84 4.48
C ASN A 89 4.54 0.95 3.23
N ALA A 90 3.51 1.81 3.22
CA ALA A 90 2.66 2.02 2.06
C ALA A 90 3.44 2.58 0.87
N MET A 91 4.34 3.53 1.11
CA MET A 91 5.22 4.07 0.07
C MET A 91 6.02 2.96 -0.64
N TYR A 92 6.69 2.09 0.12
CA TYR A 92 7.45 0.97 -0.45
C TYR A 92 6.55 -0.12 -1.04
N TYR A 93 5.45 -0.45 -0.39
CA TYR A 93 4.48 -1.41 -0.90
C TYR A 93 3.97 -1.06 -2.30
N PHE A 94 3.57 0.20 -2.49
CA PHE A 94 3.12 0.65 -3.80
C PHE A 94 4.26 0.81 -4.81
N ALA A 95 5.48 1.10 -4.36
CA ALA A 95 6.67 1.06 -5.21
C ALA A 95 6.92 -0.35 -5.76
N ASP A 96 6.91 -1.35 -4.89
CA ASP A 96 7.11 -2.76 -5.28
C ASP A 96 5.97 -3.26 -6.19
N ARG A 97 4.71 -2.89 -5.89
CA ARG A 97 3.57 -3.20 -6.78
C ARG A 97 3.72 -2.55 -8.15
N SER A 98 4.20 -1.31 -8.20
CA SER A 98 4.47 -0.63 -9.47
C SER A 98 5.51 -1.39 -10.29
N THR A 99 6.61 -1.78 -9.68
CA THR A 99 7.69 -2.55 -10.33
C THR A 99 7.20 -3.90 -10.82
N LEU A 100 6.41 -4.61 -10.00
CA LEU A 100 5.82 -5.90 -10.39
C LEU A 100 4.85 -5.74 -11.58
N CYS A 101 3.98 -4.74 -11.54
CA CYS A 101 3.04 -4.47 -12.64
C CYS A 101 3.76 -4.07 -13.93
N GLU A 102 4.83 -3.27 -13.82
CA GLU A 102 5.66 -2.90 -14.97
C GLU A 102 6.31 -4.14 -15.61
N ALA A 103 6.88 -5.03 -14.80
CA ALA A 103 7.46 -6.30 -15.26
C ALA A 103 6.41 -7.21 -15.92
N GLN A 104 5.15 -7.12 -15.53
CA GLN A 104 4.02 -7.83 -16.12
C GLN A 104 3.42 -7.11 -17.35
N GLY A 105 3.94 -5.94 -17.74
CA GLY A 105 3.39 -5.13 -18.83
C GLY A 105 2.09 -4.38 -18.51
N LYS A 106 1.63 -4.39 -17.25
CA LYS A 106 0.41 -3.72 -16.77
C LYS A 106 0.71 -2.24 -16.48
N MET A 107 1.05 -1.48 -17.53
CA MET A 107 1.61 -0.14 -17.39
C MET A 107 0.67 0.87 -16.73
N ALA A 108 -0.65 0.73 -16.94
CA ALA A 108 -1.64 1.60 -16.31
C ALA A 108 -1.66 1.42 -14.79
N ALA A 109 -1.71 0.17 -14.31
CA ALA A 109 -1.64 -0.15 -12.89
C ALA A 109 -0.28 0.26 -12.29
N ALA A 110 0.83 -0.03 -12.97
CA ALA A 110 2.15 0.39 -12.55
C ALA A 110 2.24 1.91 -12.33
N TRP A 111 1.69 2.68 -13.26
CA TRP A 111 1.65 4.14 -13.15
C TRP A 111 0.76 4.62 -12.01
N GLN A 112 -0.38 3.97 -11.79
CA GLN A 112 -1.25 4.28 -10.66
C GLN A 112 -0.53 4.03 -9.33
N TYR A 113 0.10 2.87 -9.16
CA TYR A 113 0.86 2.56 -7.94
C TYR A 113 2.05 3.49 -7.71
N THR A 114 2.70 4.00 -8.77
CA THR A 114 3.70 5.07 -8.64
C THR A 114 3.10 6.34 -8.02
N LYS A 115 1.89 6.73 -8.45
CA LYS A 115 1.19 7.88 -7.86
C LYS A 115 0.83 7.62 -6.40
N ASP A 116 0.36 6.42 -6.08
CA ASP A 116 0.01 6.04 -4.71
C ASP A 116 1.24 6.04 -3.79
N SER A 117 2.38 5.52 -4.27
CA SER A 117 3.65 5.61 -3.54
C SER A 117 4.02 7.06 -3.18
N ARG A 118 3.94 7.96 -4.16
CA ARG A 118 4.19 9.41 -3.96
C ARG A 118 3.19 10.04 -3.00
N PHE A 119 1.92 9.67 -3.10
CA PHE A 119 0.88 10.16 -2.20
C PHE A 119 1.19 9.81 -0.73
N PHE A 120 1.65 8.59 -0.45
CA PHE A 120 2.01 8.19 0.90
C PHE A 120 3.29 8.87 1.41
N ASP A 121 4.27 9.17 0.55
CA ASP A 121 5.40 10.02 0.94
C ASP A 121 4.95 11.45 1.28
N ASP A 122 4.03 12.01 0.51
CA ASP A 122 3.46 13.33 0.82
C ASP A 122 2.70 13.34 2.16
N LEU A 123 1.96 12.28 2.49
CA LEU A 123 1.31 12.14 3.80
C LEU A 123 2.35 12.06 4.93
N ARG A 124 3.40 11.29 4.74
CA ARG A 124 4.53 11.19 5.69
C ARG A 124 5.15 12.56 5.95
N ARG A 125 5.46 13.30 4.89
CA ARG A 125 6.04 14.65 4.99
C ARG A 125 5.09 15.64 5.66
N LYS A 126 3.79 15.57 5.37
CA LYS A 126 2.76 16.41 6.03
C LYS A 126 2.66 16.11 7.52
N MET A 127 2.69 14.84 7.91
CA MET A 127 2.67 14.42 9.30
C MET A 127 3.89 14.93 10.06
N LEU A 128 5.09 14.85 9.48
CA LEU A 128 6.31 15.35 10.09
C LEU A 128 6.33 16.90 10.21
N ARG A 129 5.80 17.61 9.21
CA ARG A 129 5.62 19.06 9.32
C ARG A 129 4.64 19.44 10.43
N TYR A 130 3.51 18.73 10.54
CA TYR A 130 2.59 18.95 11.63
C TYR A 130 3.26 18.78 13.01
N TYR A 131 4.05 17.73 13.17
CA TYR A 131 4.81 17.49 14.40
C TYR A 131 5.78 18.61 14.73
N ASN A 132 6.55 19.07 13.74
CA ASN A 132 7.58 20.09 13.96
C ASN A 132 6.98 21.50 14.14
N GLU A 133 6.04 21.89 13.30
CA GLU A 133 5.66 23.29 13.12
C GLU A 133 4.36 23.66 13.81
N VAL A 134 3.45 22.70 14.02
CA VAL A 134 2.09 22.98 14.49
C VAL A 134 1.84 22.45 15.90
N MET A 135 2.19 21.19 16.16
CA MET A 135 1.95 20.56 17.44
C MET A 135 2.65 21.30 18.57
N ALA A 136 1.93 21.52 19.68
CA ALA A 136 2.45 22.24 20.84
C ALA A 136 3.07 23.61 20.49
N ASP A 137 2.42 24.36 19.59
CA ASP A 137 2.84 25.68 19.10
C ASP A 137 4.25 25.68 18.50
N GLY A 138 4.61 24.61 17.79
CA GLY A 138 5.91 24.49 17.13
C GLY A 138 7.09 24.20 18.07
N LYS A 139 6.81 23.77 19.30
CA LYS A 139 7.87 23.43 20.31
C LYS A 139 8.91 22.46 19.78
N TRP A 140 8.53 21.60 18.85
CA TRP A 140 9.36 20.52 18.33
C TRP A 140 9.98 20.85 16.95
N ASP A 141 10.01 22.14 16.57
CA ASP A 141 10.61 22.55 15.29
C ASP A 141 12.01 21.99 15.12
N LYS A 142 12.25 21.40 13.94
CA LYS A 142 13.52 20.76 13.53
C LYS A 142 13.95 19.54 14.35
N MET A 143 13.07 18.97 15.17
CA MET A 143 13.40 17.75 15.90
C MET A 143 13.40 16.51 15.00
N VAL A 144 12.55 16.48 13.99
CA VAL A 144 12.48 15.38 13.01
C VAL A 144 12.32 15.98 11.64
N THR A 145 13.25 15.73 10.72
CA THR A 145 13.12 16.17 9.34
C THR A 145 12.54 15.07 8.46
N PRO A 146 11.81 15.42 7.38
CA PRO A 146 11.30 14.43 6.44
C PRO A 146 12.39 13.61 5.76
N GLU A 147 13.59 14.17 5.68
CA GLU A 147 14.77 13.55 5.10
C GLU A 147 15.43 12.54 6.06
N ASP A 148 15.30 12.76 7.37
CA ASP A 148 15.99 11.97 8.39
C ASP A 148 15.11 10.87 9.00
N PHE A 149 13.79 10.93 8.78
CA PHE A 149 12.89 9.96 9.41
C PHE A 149 11.75 9.49 8.49
N PRO A 150 11.78 8.25 8.09
CA PRO A 150 12.94 7.35 8.06
C PRO A 150 14.01 7.91 7.13
N PRO A 151 15.29 7.62 7.36
CA PRO A 151 16.35 8.18 6.53
C PRO A 151 16.12 7.82 5.07
N PRO A 152 16.21 8.79 4.14
CA PRO A 152 16.01 8.53 2.74
C PRO A 152 17.14 7.64 2.24
N ARG A 153 16.85 6.41 1.96
CA ARG A 153 17.72 5.61 1.13
C ARG A 153 17.22 5.80 -0.29
N THR A 154 17.97 6.59 -1.06
CA THR A 154 17.92 6.78 -2.53
C THR A 154 16.59 6.60 -3.27
N ALA A 155 16.32 7.49 -4.20
CA ALA A 155 15.27 7.52 -5.24
C ALA A 155 14.15 6.47 -5.08
N MET A 156 13.29 6.73 -4.18
CA MET A 156 12.29 5.82 -3.66
C MET A 156 11.07 5.65 -4.57
N TYR A 157 11.13 6.18 -5.77
CA TYR A 157 10.04 5.99 -6.70
C TYR A 157 10.53 5.12 -7.84
N PRO A 158 9.81 4.01 -8.13
CA PRO A 158 10.13 3.24 -9.31
C PRO A 158 10.11 4.19 -10.51
N ALA A 159 11.08 4.01 -11.39
CA ALA A 159 11.17 4.78 -12.63
C ALA A 159 10.08 4.37 -13.63
N CYS A 160 8.87 4.11 -13.15
CA CYS A 160 7.75 3.77 -14.00
C CYS A 160 7.43 4.95 -14.92
N THR A 161 7.59 4.75 -16.19
CA THR A 161 7.18 5.71 -17.20
C THR A 161 5.66 5.65 -17.36
N PRO A 162 5.01 6.79 -17.68
CA PRO A 162 3.60 6.76 -18.09
C PRO A 162 3.40 5.78 -19.25
N PRO A 163 2.21 5.16 -19.36
CA PRO A 163 1.93 4.29 -20.49
C PRO A 163 2.24 4.98 -21.80
N LEU A 164 3.08 4.36 -22.64
CA LEU A 164 3.49 4.93 -23.95
C LEU A 164 2.29 5.14 -24.90
N SER A 165 1.17 4.53 -24.61
CA SER A 165 -0.07 4.62 -25.36
C SER A 165 -1.08 5.59 -24.75
N MET A 166 -0.61 6.77 -24.28
CA MET A 166 -1.51 7.81 -23.79
C MET A 166 -2.67 8.02 -24.76
N GLY A 167 -3.91 7.83 -24.26
CA GLY A 167 -5.11 7.89 -25.07
C GLY A 167 -5.40 6.65 -25.94
N ARG A 168 -4.61 5.59 -25.90
CA ARG A 168 -4.90 4.31 -26.55
C ARG A 168 -5.23 3.24 -25.53
N ARG A 169 -6.27 2.47 -25.84
CA ARG A 169 -6.63 1.27 -25.10
C ARG A 169 -5.74 0.13 -25.54
N SER A 170 -5.19 -0.61 -24.60
CA SER A 170 -4.37 -1.79 -24.87
C SER A 170 -4.68 -2.88 -23.86
N MET A 171 -5.05 -4.04 -24.36
CA MET A 171 -5.41 -5.20 -23.55
C MET A 171 -4.24 -6.18 -23.53
N ILE A 172 -3.92 -6.67 -22.34
CA ILE A 172 -3.05 -7.83 -22.14
C ILE A 172 -3.90 -8.96 -21.58
N VAL A 173 -3.69 -10.16 -22.12
CA VAL A 173 -4.30 -11.39 -21.63
C VAL A 173 -3.17 -12.33 -21.18
N THR A 174 -3.22 -12.74 -19.93
CA THR A 174 -2.24 -13.67 -19.35
C THR A 174 -2.92 -14.98 -18.96
N CYS A 175 -2.39 -16.09 -19.44
CA CYS A 175 -2.89 -17.43 -19.12
C CYS A 175 -1.97 -18.07 -18.05
N PHE A 176 -2.52 -18.35 -16.87
CA PHE A 176 -1.77 -19.02 -15.82
C PHE A 176 -1.65 -20.53 -16.11
N ASN A 177 -0.42 -21.04 -16.05
CA ASN A 177 -0.09 -22.41 -16.40
C ASN A 177 -0.40 -22.78 -17.86
N GLY A 178 -0.27 -21.81 -18.77
CA GLY A 178 -0.42 -21.95 -20.21
C GLY A 178 0.76 -21.32 -20.96
N GLU A 179 0.76 -21.44 -22.27
CA GLU A 179 1.60 -20.67 -23.16
C GLU A 179 1.01 -19.26 -23.31
N GLU A 180 1.78 -18.26 -23.75
CA GLU A 180 1.36 -16.85 -23.79
C GLU A 180 -0.01 -16.59 -24.43
N ASP A 181 -0.37 -17.40 -25.46
CA ASP A 181 -1.60 -17.26 -26.22
C ASP A 181 -2.52 -18.48 -26.15
N ARG A 182 -2.20 -19.49 -25.33
CA ARG A 182 -2.90 -20.76 -25.31
C ARG A 182 -3.06 -21.34 -23.93
N ILE A 183 -4.28 -21.75 -23.60
CA ILE A 183 -4.57 -22.56 -22.44
C ILE A 183 -4.81 -24.01 -22.88
N THR A 184 -3.97 -24.92 -22.38
CA THR A 184 -4.11 -26.35 -22.66
C THR A 184 -4.67 -27.07 -21.45
N PHE A 185 -5.71 -27.87 -21.63
CA PHE A 185 -6.29 -28.74 -20.62
C PHE A 185 -5.85 -30.19 -20.89
N GLY A 186 -4.91 -30.67 -20.10
CA GLY A 186 -4.51 -32.10 -20.13
C GLY A 186 -5.50 -33.01 -19.42
N GLN A 187 -6.24 -32.46 -18.45
CA GLN A 187 -7.30 -33.13 -17.68
C GLN A 187 -8.38 -32.10 -17.32
N PRO A 188 -9.62 -32.52 -17.00
CA PRO A 188 -10.63 -31.62 -16.48
C PRO A 188 -10.12 -30.85 -15.26
N GLY A 189 -10.29 -29.54 -15.25
CA GLY A 189 -9.82 -28.67 -14.16
C GLY A 189 -10.09 -27.21 -14.41
N THR A 190 -9.79 -26.40 -13.43
CA THR A 190 -9.93 -24.94 -13.51
C THR A 190 -8.60 -24.32 -13.93
N LYS A 191 -8.67 -23.40 -14.87
CA LYS A 191 -7.55 -22.54 -15.29
C LYS A 191 -7.92 -21.08 -15.08
N TRP A 192 -6.93 -20.27 -14.92
CA TRP A 192 -7.07 -18.84 -14.69
C TRP A 192 -6.60 -18.05 -15.91
N LEU A 193 -7.38 -17.04 -16.24
CA LEU A 193 -7.07 -16.06 -17.27
C LEU A 193 -7.19 -14.68 -16.64
N GLU A 194 -6.16 -13.87 -16.80
CA GLU A 194 -6.16 -12.49 -16.35
C GLU A 194 -6.24 -11.56 -17.55
N ILE A 195 -7.11 -10.56 -17.47
CA ILE A 195 -7.23 -9.49 -18.46
C ILE A 195 -6.81 -8.19 -17.77
N ALA A 196 -5.79 -7.53 -18.29
CA ALA A 196 -5.23 -6.32 -17.72
C ALA A 196 -5.15 -5.19 -18.75
N ASN A 197 -5.03 -3.96 -18.26
CA ASN A 197 -4.88 -2.78 -19.08
C ASN A 197 -3.41 -2.37 -19.18
N ALA A 198 -2.86 -2.42 -20.39
CA ALA A 198 -1.52 -1.93 -20.70
C ALA A 198 -1.51 -0.48 -21.22
N GLY A 199 -2.69 0.10 -21.42
CA GLY A 199 -2.87 1.47 -21.92
C GLY A 199 -3.54 2.39 -20.91
N GLU A 200 -4.15 3.45 -21.39
CA GLU A 200 -4.93 4.39 -20.60
C GLU A 200 -6.44 4.20 -20.76
N GLY A 201 -7.16 4.66 -19.71
CA GLY A 201 -8.62 4.63 -19.70
C GLY A 201 -9.17 3.24 -19.42
N ARG A 202 -10.47 3.08 -19.62
CA ARG A 202 -11.19 1.82 -19.41
C ARG A 202 -11.54 1.17 -20.73
N PHE A 203 -11.67 -0.14 -20.74
CA PHE A 203 -12.25 -0.89 -21.86
C PHE A 203 -13.17 -1.99 -21.36
N SER A 204 -14.16 -2.33 -22.18
CA SER A 204 -15.01 -3.49 -21.95
C SER A 204 -14.50 -4.66 -22.77
N TYR A 205 -14.63 -5.87 -22.24
CA TYR A 205 -14.28 -7.10 -22.93
C TYR A 205 -15.45 -8.09 -22.94
N GLU A 206 -15.44 -8.99 -23.91
CA GLU A 206 -16.31 -10.14 -24.00
C GLU A 206 -15.46 -11.39 -24.27
N ILE A 207 -15.76 -12.48 -23.55
CA ILE A 207 -15.09 -13.77 -23.72
C ILE A 207 -16.08 -14.73 -24.40
N LYS A 208 -15.66 -15.30 -25.52
CA LYS A 208 -16.39 -16.39 -26.21
C LYS A 208 -15.66 -17.68 -25.90
N ALA A 209 -16.42 -18.67 -25.46
CA ALA A 209 -15.89 -19.97 -25.08
C ALA A 209 -16.66 -21.09 -25.83
N ASP A 210 -15.98 -22.20 -26.03
CA ASP A 210 -16.61 -23.39 -26.56
C ASP A 210 -17.63 -23.99 -25.56
N PRO A 211 -18.65 -24.73 -26.02
CA PRO A 211 -19.73 -25.24 -25.16
C PRO A 211 -19.29 -26.15 -24.02
N TRP A 212 -18.11 -26.73 -24.10
CA TRP A 212 -17.56 -27.59 -23.04
C TRP A 212 -16.87 -26.82 -21.91
N MET A 213 -16.65 -25.51 -22.07
CA MET A 213 -16.04 -24.64 -21.06
C MET A 213 -17.13 -23.93 -20.23
N THR A 214 -16.85 -23.76 -18.95
CA THR A 214 -17.64 -22.91 -18.07
C THR A 214 -16.78 -21.72 -17.64
N LEU A 215 -17.24 -20.51 -17.93
CA LEU A 215 -16.58 -19.28 -17.53
C LEU A 215 -17.22 -18.74 -16.23
N SER A 216 -16.41 -18.18 -15.34
CA SER A 216 -16.90 -17.44 -14.17
C SER A 216 -17.52 -16.10 -14.57
N SER A 217 -17.04 -15.50 -15.66
CA SER A 217 -17.61 -14.30 -16.28
C SER A 217 -17.39 -14.35 -17.77
N THR A 218 -18.37 -13.90 -18.55
CA THR A 218 -18.30 -13.82 -20.02
C THR A 218 -18.02 -12.41 -20.52
N ALA A 219 -18.15 -11.40 -19.68
CA ALA A 219 -17.89 -10.01 -20.04
C ALA A 219 -17.51 -9.20 -18.79
N GLY A 220 -16.83 -8.09 -18.98
CA GLY A 220 -16.50 -7.17 -17.91
C GLY A 220 -15.91 -5.87 -18.41
N GLU A 221 -15.57 -5.01 -17.47
CA GLU A 221 -14.82 -3.79 -17.72
C GLU A 221 -13.50 -3.86 -16.98
N VAL A 222 -12.44 -3.37 -17.59
CA VAL A 222 -11.12 -3.18 -16.98
C VAL A 222 -10.86 -1.68 -16.91
N GLU A 223 -10.74 -1.21 -15.69
CA GLU A 223 -10.24 0.14 -15.40
C GLU A 223 -8.73 0.06 -15.13
N THR A 224 -8.12 1.19 -14.85
CA THR A 224 -6.82 1.24 -14.18
C THR A 224 -7.04 0.89 -12.71
N GLU A 225 -7.21 -0.38 -12.40
CA GLU A 225 -7.67 -0.91 -11.11
C GLU A 225 -8.57 -0.01 -10.27
#